data_1e54d625047372c1a4f029ac82820f0c
#
_entry.id   1e54d625047372c1a4f029ac82820f0c
#
_cell.length_a   1.000
_cell.length_b   1.000
_cell.length_c   1.000
_cell.angle_alpha   90.00
_cell.angle_beta   90.00
_cell.angle_gamma   90.00
#
_symmetry.space_group_name_H-M   'P 1'
#
loop_
_entity.id
_entity.type
_entity.pdbx_description
1 polymer ?
#
loop_
_entity_poly.entity_id
_entity_poly.type
_entity_poly.pdbx_seq_one_letter_code
_entity_poly.pdbx_strand_id
1 'polypeptide(L)'
;EASLRFPNAGVRFVRADVERDRLGGRFNAILLYSVFPHFRYPVDTIARLVTDNLYCGGRLLIAHSQSREQLNEMHKRISDKVFARDLLPVAEQVAQFTEIGLSVASFDETDEYYYILLQRVGRKLSASVADAIY
;
A
#
# COMPACT_ATOMS: atom_id res chain seq x y z
N GLU A 1 5.93 -14.49 -16.71
CA GLU A 1 7.39 -14.59 -16.72
C GLU A 1 7.97 -15.03 -15.38
N ALA A 2 7.54 -14.42 -14.26
CA ALA A 2 8.04 -14.79 -12.92
C ALA A 2 7.74 -16.26 -12.56
N SER A 3 6.58 -16.77 -12.92
CA SER A 3 6.22 -18.18 -12.70
C SER A 3 7.09 -19.14 -13.53
N LEU A 4 7.54 -18.71 -14.70
CA LEU A 4 8.48 -19.49 -15.54
C LEU A 4 9.90 -19.47 -14.97
N ARG A 5 10.31 -18.37 -14.34
CA ARG A 5 11.64 -18.23 -13.71
C ARG A 5 11.75 -18.95 -12.37
N PHE A 6 10.65 -19.04 -11.63
CA PHE A 6 10.61 -19.57 -10.26
C PHE A 6 9.45 -20.56 -10.09
N PRO A 7 9.43 -21.67 -10.86
CA PRO A 7 8.28 -22.58 -10.87
C PRO A 7 8.03 -23.31 -9.55
N ASN A 8 9.07 -23.45 -8.70
CA ASN A 8 9.02 -24.19 -7.44
C ASN A 8 9.15 -23.28 -6.20
N ALA A 9 8.88 -21.98 -6.35
CA ALA A 9 9.07 -21.03 -5.25
C ALA A 9 7.99 -21.08 -4.17
N GLY A 10 6.93 -21.91 -4.32
CA GLY A 10 5.80 -21.93 -3.38
C GLY A 10 4.98 -20.64 -3.42
N VAL A 11 5.09 -19.86 -4.48
CA VAL A 11 4.45 -18.57 -4.66
C VAL A 11 3.48 -18.65 -5.84
N ARG A 12 2.31 -18.08 -5.66
CA ARG A 12 1.34 -17.92 -6.75
C ARG A 12 1.57 -16.56 -7.42
N PHE A 13 1.90 -16.58 -8.72
CA PHE A 13 2.06 -15.38 -9.52
C PHE A 13 0.74 -15.06 -10.24
N VAL A 14 0.30 -13.81 -10.12
CA VAL A 14 -0.94 -13.33 -10.75
C VAL A 14 -0.62 -12.08 -11.55
N ARG A 15 -1.10 -12.02 -12.79
CA ARG A 15 -1.05 -10.79 -13.58
C ARG A 15 -2.29 -9.96 -13.25
N ALA A 16 -2.09 -8.80 -12.62
CA ALA A 16 -3.17 -7.91 -12.25
C ALA A 16 -2.68 -6.46 -12.17
N ASP A 17 -3.58 -5.54 -12.43
CA ASP A 17 -3.39 -4.12 -12.16
C ASP A 17 -4.08 -3.80 -10.82
N VAL A 18 -3.29 -3.55 -9.80
CA VAL A 18 -3.80 -3.33 -8.45
C VAL A 18 -4.73 -2.12 -8.33
N GLU A 19 -4.61 -1.14 -9.22
CA GLU A 19 -5.50 0.02 -9.23
C GLU A 19 -6.85 -0.23 -9.91
N ARG A 20 -6.91 -1.16 -10.84
CA ARG A 20 -8.10 -1.42 -11.67
C ARG A 20 -8.79 -2.73 -11.34
N ASP A 21 -8.00 -3.77 -11.09
CA ASP A 21 -8.52 -5.10 -10.89
C ASP A 21 -8.92 -5.32 -9.44
N ARG A 22 -9.97 -6.07 -9.23
CA ARG A 22 -10.32 -6.55 -7.90
C ARG A 22 -9.49 -7.78 -7.60
N LEU A 23 -8.67 -7.68 -6.58
CA LEU A 23 -7.93 -8.83 -6.08
C LEU A 23 -8.90 -9.73 -5.30
N GLY A 24 -8.86 -11.02 -5.58
CA GLY A 24 -9.64 -11.99 -4.82
C GLY A 24 -9.01 -12.26 -3.46
N GLY A 25 -9.83 -12.31 -2.42
CA GLY A 25 -9.41 -12.75 -1.10
C GLY A 25 -8.85 -11.67 -0.20
N ARG A 26 -8.54 -12.10 1.01
CA ARG A 26 -7.96 -11.25 2.05
C ARG A 26 -6.62 -11.82 2.47
N PHE A 27 -5.74 -10.93 2.93
CA PHE A 27 -4.38 -11.26 3.31
C PHE A 27 -4.08 -10.72 4.71
N ASN A 28 -3.15 -11.37 5.40
CA ASN A 28 -2.63 -10.89 6.68
C ASN A 28 -1.68 -9.72 6.50
N ALA A 29 -0.98 -9.68 5.37
CA ALA A 29 -0.05 -8.62 5.04
C ALA A 29 -0.03 -8.34 3.54
N ILE A 30 0.09 -7.06 3.19
CA ILE A 30 0.30 -6.59 1.83
C ILE A 30 1.57 -5.74 1.83
N LEU A 31 2.49 -6.03 0.91
CA LEU A 31 3.70 -5.24 0.73
C LEU A 31 3.68 -4.55 -0.64
N LEU A 32 3.78 -3.23 -0.61
CA LEU A 32 3.93 -2.38 -1.80
C LEU A 32 5.36 -1.82 -1.79
N TYR A 33 6.27 -2.53 -2.42
CA TYR A 33 7.68 -2.14 -2.46
C TYR A 33 8.02 -1.47 -3.79
N SER A 34 8.45 -0.22 -3.71
CA SER A 34 8.87 0.60 -4.86
C SER A 34 7.80 0.77 -5.95
N VAL A 35 6.52 0.76 -5.60
CA VAL A 35 5.41 0.86 -6.56
C VAL A 35 4.49 2.05 -6.31
N PHE A 36 4.45 2.59 -5.11
CA PHE A 36 3.47 3.60 -4.70
C PHE A 36 3.48 4.87 -5.57
N PRO A 37 4.65 5.42 -5.99
CA PRO A 37 4.67 6.60 -6.86
C PRO A 37 4.04 6.38 -8.22
N HIS A 38 3.91 5.14 -8.65
CA HIS A 38 3.32 4.78 -9.94
C HIS A 38 1.79 4.70 -9.92
N PHE A 39 1.17 4.79 -8.76
CA PHE A 39 -0.29 4.81 -8.64
C PHE A 39 -0.84 6.16 -9.09
N ARG A 40 -1.86 6.12 -9.93
CA ARG A 40 -2.61 7.31 -10.36
C ARG A 40 -3.60 7.78 -9.30
N TYR A 41 -4.13 6.83 -8.52
CA TYR A 41 -5.11 7.04 -7.48
C TYR A 41 -4.63 6.42 -6.16
N PRO A 42 -3.54 6.93 -5.57
CA PRO A 42 -2.86 6.24 -4.47
C PRO A 42 -3.73 6.12 -3.21
N VAL A 43 -4.42 7.19 -2.82
CA VAL A 43 -5.22 7.18 -1.60
C VAL A 43 -6.41 6.23 -1.74
N ASP A 44 -7.12 6.28 -2.84
CA ASP A 44 -8.26 5.39 -3.11
C ASP A 44 -7.82 3.93 -3.22
N THR A 45 -6.69 3.68 -3.87
CA THR A 45 -6.14 2.33 -4.01
C THR A 45 -5.75 1.74 -2.66
N ILE A 46 -5.05 2.49 -1.83
CA ILE A 46 -4.67 2.05 -0.49
C ILE A 46 -5.90 1.82 0.38
N ALA A 47 -6.86 2.73 0.36
CA ALA A 47 -8.11 2.57 1.12
C ALA A 47 -8.83 1.29 0.73
N ARG A 48 -8.94 0.99 -0.55
CA ARG A 48 -9.57 -0.22 -1.05
C ARG A 48 -8.81 -1.48 -0.66
N LEU A 49 -7.48 -1.48 -0.78
CA LEU A 49 -6.66 -2.62 -0.38
C LEU A 49 -6.81 -2.92 1.12
N VAL A 50 -6.78 -1.89 1.96
CA VAL A 50 -6.96 -2.06 3.41
C VAL A 50 -8.35 -2.59 3.73
N THR A 51 -9.39 -2.03 3.12
CA THR A 51 -10.78 -2.38 3.41
C THR A 51 -11.18 -3.74 2.85
N ASP A 52 -10.79 -4.04 1.62
CA ASP A 52 -11.29 -5.22 0.90
C ASP A 52 -10.33 -6.41 0.95
N ASN A 53 -9.03 -6.17 1.07
CA ASN A 53 -8.01 -7.20 0.89
C ASN A 53 -7.16 -7.49 2.13
N LEU A 54 -7.39 -6.82 3.25
CA LEU A 54 -6.78 -7.19 4.51
C LEU A 54 -7.80 -7.84 5.45
N TYR A 55 -7.36 -8.85 6.19
CA TYR A 55 -8.08 -9.29 7.38
C TYR A 55 -8.05 -8.21 8.46
N CYS A 56 -9.00 -8.22 9.39
CA CYS A 56 -8.92 -7.39 10.59
C CYS A 56 -7.59 -7.66 11.32
N GLY A 57 -6.87 -6.61 11.68
CA GLY A 57 -5.52 -6.71 12.23
C GLY A 57 -4.42 -6.89 11.19
N GLY A 58 -4.77 -7.12 9.92
CA GLY A 58 -3.82 -7.20 8.83
C GLY A 58 -3.10 -5.88 8.60
N ARG A 59 -1.93 -5.94 7.97
CA ARG A 59 -1.06 -4.78 7.76
C ARG A 59 -0.70 -4.58 6.30
N LEU A 60 -0.62 -3.32 5.90
CA LEU A 60 -0.14 -2.92 4.58
C LEU A 60 1.08 -2.04 4.76
N LEU A 61 2.18 -2.43 4.13
CA LEU A 61 3.44 -1.67 4.15
C LEU A 61 3.71 -1.06 2.79
N ILE A 62 3.84 0.26 2.75
CA ILE A 62 4.40 1.01 1.62
C ILE A 62 5.86 1.24 1.96
N ALA A 63 6.78 0.79 1.11
CA ALA A 63 8.21 0.90 1.42
C ALA A 63 9.05 1.19 0.19
N HIS A 64 10.09 1.98 0.41
CA HIS A 64 11.15 2.29 -0.55
C HIS A 64 12.50 2.23 0.15
N SER A 65 13.51 1.69 -0.54
CA SER A 65 14.89 1.62 -0.06
C SER A 65 15.74 2.84 -0.47
N GLN A 66 15.08 3.94 -0.83
CA GLN A 66 15.72 5.21 -1.20
C GLN A 66 14.99 6.35 -0.50
N SER A 67 15.68 7.48 -0.34
CA SER A 67 15.05 8.68 0.20
C SER A 67 14.01 9.24 -0.78
N ARG A 68 13.10 10.05 -0.25
CA ARG A 68 12.09 10.75 -1.05
C ARG A 68 12.75 11.64 -2.11
N GLU A 69 13.80 12.35 -1.75
CA GLU A 69 14.53 13.21 -2.68
C GLU A 69 15.16 12.42 -3.83
N GLN A 70 15.80 11.29 -3.53
CA GLN A 70 16.40 10.42 -4.54
C GLN A 70 15.34 9.87 -5.49
N LEU A 71 14.21 9.43 -4.97
CA LEU A 71 13.10 8.91 -5.78
C LEU A 71 12.48 9.98 -6.67
N ASN A 72 12.21 11.16 -6.11
CA ASN A 72 11.63 12.25 -6.89
C ASN A 72 12.57 12.74 -7.97
N GLU A 73 13.87 12.81 -7.69
CA GLU A 73 14.88 13.16 -8.68
C GLU A 73 15.00 12.09 -9.78
N MET A 74 14.97 10.84 -9.41
CA MET A 74 14.97 9.73 -10.37
C MET A 74 13.74 9.77 -11.28
N HIS A 75 12.57 10.05 -10.74
CA HIS A 75 11.31 10.13 -11.50
C HIS A 75 11.34 11.25 -12.54
N LYS A 76 12.02 12.36 -12.29
CA LYS A 76 12.20 13.44 -13.28
C LYS A 76 13.01 13.02 -14.48
N ARG A 77 13.87 12.01 -14.35
CA ARG A 77 14.74 11.50 -15.41
C ARG A 77 14.12 10.36 -16.21
N ILE A 78 13.02 9.79 -15.72
CA ILE A 78 12.34 8.70 -16.39
C ILE A 78 11.55 9.25 -17.60
N SER A 79 11.55 8.47 -18.68
CA SER A 79 10.79 8.76 -19.88
C SER A 79 9.28 8.93 -19.58
N ASP A 80 8.61 9.80 -20.34
CA ASP A 80 7.17 10.06 -20.27
C ASP A 80 6.28 8.82 -20.43
N LYS A 81 6.85 7.67 -20.79
CA LYS A 81 6.14 6.41 -20.91
C LYS A 81 5.77 5.75 -19.59
N VAL A 82 6.44 6.13 -18.52
CA VAL A 82 6.18 5.58 -17.18
C VAL A 82 5.60 6.67 -16.29
N PHE A 83 4.37 6.46 -15.86
CA PHE A 83 3.75 7.36 -14.91
C PHE A 83 4.43 7.24 -13.55
N ALA A 84 4.87 8.35 -13.01
CA ALA A 84 5.37 8.44 -11.64
C ALA A 84 5.07 9.83 -11.10
N ARG A 85 4.65 9.89 -9.84
CA ARG A 85 4.40 11.14 -9.13
C ARG A 85 5.48 11.33 -8.08
N ASP A 86 5.73 12.59 -7.74
CA ASP A 86 6.57 12.90 -6.61
C ASP A 86 5.94 12.36 -5.32
N LEU A 87 6.75 11.77 -4.47
CA LEU A 87 6.35 11.40 -3.13
C LEU A 87 6.18 12.66 -2.29
N LEU A 88 5.08 12.74 -1.57
CA LEU A 88 4.88 13.76 -0.55
C LEU A 88 5.79 13.49 0.65
N PRO A 89 6.14 14.50 1.44
CA PRO A 89 6.70 14.26 2.78
C PRO A 89 5.85 13.23 3.52
N VAL A 90 6.49 12.31 4.22
CA VAL A 90 5.80 11.17 4.85
C VAL A 90 4.68 11.62 5.78
N ALA A 91 4.89 12.70 6.53
CA ALA A 91 3.88 13.23 7.44
C ALA A 91 2.63 13.75 6.70
N GLU A 92 2.80 14.36 5.52
CA GLU A 92 1.68 14.82 4.70
C GLU A 92 0.89 13.64 4.12
N GLN A 93 1.59 12.61 3.65
CA GLN A 93 0.94 11.41 3.14
C GLN A 93 0.16 10.69 4.24
N VAL A 94 0.74 10.59 5.43
CA VAL A 94 0.08 10.01 6.61
C VAL A 94 -1.17 10.80 6.98
N ALA A 95 -1.10 12.14 6.92
CA ALA A 95 -2.26 12.99 7.19
C ALA A 95 -3.40 12.70 6.22
N GLN A 96 -3.13 12.52 4.93
CA GLN A 96 -4.14 12.15 3.94
C GLN A 96 -4.82 10.81 4.27
N PHE A 97 -4.04 9.80 4.65
CA PHE A 97 -4.59 8.50 5.03
C PHE A 97 -5.45 8.59 6.30
N THR A 98 -4.97 9.32 7.29
CA THR A 98 -5.68 9.48 8.56
C THR A 98 -6.99 10.24 8.37
N GLU A 99 -7.01 11.24 7.51
CA GLU A 99 -8.19 12.04 7.20
C GLU A 99 -9.35 11.21 6.64
N ILE A 100 -9.06 10.18 5.87
CA ILE A 100 -10.09 9.27 5.33
C ILE A 100 -10.39 8.08 6.26
N GLY A 101 -9.84 8.07 7.47
CA GLY A 101 -10.13 7.05 8.48
C GLY A 101 -9.22 5.84 8.49
N LEU A 102 -8.13 5.84 7.73
CA LEU A 102 -7.15 4.76 7.78
C LEU A 102 -6.28 4.87 9.04
N SER A 103 -5.93 3.73 9.61
CA SER A 103 -5.05 3.66 10.78
C SER A 103 -3.61 3.47 10.35
N VAL A 104 -2.75 4.43 10.70
CA VAL A 104 -1.31 4.37 10.46
C VAL A 104 -0.62 3.92 11.74
N ALA A 105 0.04 2.76 11.67
CA ALA A 105 0.72 2.17 12.82
C ALA A 105 2.12 2.72 13.03
N SER A 106 2.85 3.00 11.93
CA SER A 106 4.22 3.50 11.98
C SER A 106 4.58 4.14 10.63
N PHE A 107 5.49 5.10 10.65
CA PHE A 107 6.01 5.71 9.44
C PHE A 107 7.33 6.42 9.75
N ASP A 108 8.18 6.52 8.75
CA ASP A 108 9.41 7.30 8.82
C ASP A 108 9.97 7.57 7.43
N GLU A 109 10.77 8.61 7.30
CA GLU A 109 11.63 8.83 6.14
C GLU A 109 13.00 9.33 6.58
N THR A 110 14.03 8.81 5.91
CA THR A 110 15.43 9.20 6.14
C THR A 110 16.11 9.38 4.79
N ASP A 111 17.42 9.63 4.82
CA ASP A 111 18.24 9.67 3.61
C ASP A 111 18.37 8.30 2.93
N GLU A 112 17.95 7.23 3.58
CA GLU A 112 18.13 5.86 3.10
C GLU A 112 16.83 5.14 2.79
N TYR A 113 15.70 5.53 3.42
CA TYR A 113 14.43 4.84 3.23
C TYR A 113 13.22 5.75 3.44
N TYR A 114 12.08 5.23 3.02
CA TYR A 114 10.76 5.82 3.19
C TYR A 114 9.76 4.70 3.43
N TYR A 115 8.96 4.75 4.51
CA TYR A 115 7.90 3.76 4.68
C TYR A 115 6.69 4.30 5.42
N ILE A 116 5.55 3.68 5.15
CA ILE A 116 4.29 3.88 5.88
C ILE A 116 3.68 2.50 6.13
N LEU A 117 3.44 2.18 7.39
CA LEU A 117 2.76 0.96 7.80
C LEU A 117 1.34 1.28 8.23
N LEU A 118 0.36 0.74 7.50
CA LEU A 118 -1.05 0.84 7.84
C LEU A 118 -1.53 -0.48 8.44
N GLN A 119 -2.57 -0.39 9.25
CA GLN A 119 -3.22 -1.55 9.87
C GLN A 119 -4.72 -1.45 9.68
N ARG A 120 -5.35 -2.56 9.31
CA ARG A 120 -6.80 -2.64 9.34
C ARG A 120 -7.27 -2.87 10.77
N VAL A 121 -7.95 -1.87 11.32
CA VAL A 121 -8.51 -1.92 12.68
C VAL A 121 -9.99 -2.23 12.57
N GLY A 122 -10.47 -3.19 13.37
CA GLY A 122 -11.91 -3.45 13.48
C GLY A 122 -12.61 -2.25 14.12
N ARG A 123 -13.83 -1.93 13.63
CA ARG A 123 -14.65 -0.92 14.28
C ARG A 123 -15.01 -1.38 15.69
N LYS A 124 -14.81 -0.50 16.68
CA LYS A 124 -15.42 -0.69 17.99
C LYS A 124 -16.90 -0.37 17.87
N LEU A 125 -17.73 -1.41 17.86
CA LEU A 125 -19.18 -1.29 17.85
C LEU A 125 -19.70 -1.61 19.27
N SER A 126 -20.94 -1.18 19.57
CA SER A 126 -21.62 -1.68 20.76
C SER A 126 -21.73 -3.22 20.64
N ALA A 127 -21.68 -3.93 21.75
CA ALA A 127 -21.70 -5.41 21.75
C ALA A 127 -22.86 -5.97 20.92
N SER A 128 -24.07 -5.39 21.03
CA SER A 128 -25.25 -5.83 20.28
C SER A 128 -25.11 -5.66 18.76
N VAL A 129 -24.40 -4.63 18.31
CA VAL A 129 -24.17 -4.37 16.88
C VAL A 129 -23.01 -5.20 16.39
N ALA A 130 -21.97 -5.37 17.19
CA ALA A 130 -20.83 -6.21 16.86
C ALA A 130 -21.25 -7.66 16.61
N ASP A 131 -22.10 -8.21 17.46
CA ASP A 131 -22.62 -9.58 17.34
C ASP A 131 -23.45 -9.77 16.06
N ALA A 132 -24.06 -8.72 15.55
CA ALA A 132 -24.85 -8.77 14.32
C ALA A 132 -24.01 -8.67 13.05
N ILE A 133 -22.79 -8.12 13.11
CA ILE A 133 -21.92 -7.85 11.95
C ILE A 133 -20.86 -8.92 11.76
N TYR A 134 -20.46 -9.56 12.83
CA TYR A 134 -19.50 -10.64 12.77
C TYR A 134 -20.19 -12.00 12.54
#